data_dc86a3d94fb2af9157679a3e0b31d4fa
#
_entry.id   dc86a3d94fb2af9157679a3e0b31d4fa
#
_cell.length_a   1.000
_cell.length_b   1.000
_cell.length_c   1.000
_cell.angle_alpha   90.00
_cell.angle_beta   90.00
_cell.angle_gamma   90.00
#
_symmetry.space_group_name_H-M   'P 1'
#
loop_
_entity.id
_entity.type
_entity.pdbx_description
1 polymer ?
#
loop_
_entity_poly.entity_id
_entity_poly.type
_entity_poly.pdbx_seq_one_letter_code
_entity_poly.pdbx_strand_id
1 'polypeptide(L)'
;MLLGSFKYKNICFKLICLFALTTLSFNFSSAAEPKRIALLPFKINAEKDMTFLQNGIFDMLTSRLSKEGEVVVISRQEVESAINAVGSPDTVDESLARKIGSQLGADYTLFGSLTVLGNNISIDAKIVDVTGETPTASFFDQSQDLGGVISKINQIATQINATIFGRQATVAQKAAPPQQAPKMETAPKDDAQTHPEKLLKGSSTGGEGSPFIMMDEEDAGFQKFWRSASFKHVINGIAMGDVDGDGKIETVVVTPNSVIIYRSESGRFYKVQEEIKEGGAQINIGVDVADINENGYAEIFVTSLNGPRTSLASYVLEYNDKRFSKIIDKSRWYYRVADLPARGNILLGQYHNVKDPFSAKIYDMIWQNSEYVPENEIKTDRETNLLGFTLGDVLNDRQQIGVGYRQDDHIQLIDSAGKEMWQSGDRYGGSTLYSAGEKDDRGGAIVNPRYYPMRLLVADTNGDGETEVIAVKNYELAGMKLERFRKFTNAHIESLTWDGLGLSTRWKTNKISGFIRDYAIGDFDNDGKIELIAAVIQDEGRTVLISEPKSTIIAYELPS
;
A
#
# COMPACT_ATOMS: atom_id res chain seq x y z
N MET A 1 14.96 49.20 79.99
CA MET A 1 15.86 49.47 78.88
C MET A 1 16.38 48.15 78.28
N LEU A 2 15.57 47.40 77.52
CA LEU A 2 15.95 46.13 76.86
C LEU A 2 14.71 45.64 76.06
N LEU A 3 14.30 46.35 75.00
CA LEU A 3 13.22 45.95 74.09
C LEU A 3 13.39 46.53 72.66
N GLY A 4 14.66 46.62 72.19
CA GLY A 4 14.94 47.24 70.85
C GLY A 4 15.72 46.33 69.88
N SER A 5 16.19 45.13 70.30
CA SER A 5 17.11 44.33 69.48
C SER A 5 16.50 43.15 68.72
N PHE A 6 15.24 42.84 68.91
CA PHE A 6 14.67 41.61 68.30
C PHE A 6 13.88 41.85 67.00
N LYS A 7 13.55 43.06 66.65
CA LYS A 7 12.81 43.35 65.41
C LYS A 7 13.67 43.44 64.14
N TYR A 8 14.95 43.80 64.25
CA TYR A 8 15.83 43.95 63.09
C TYR A 8 16.42 42.65 62.55
N LYS A 9 16.61 41.62 63.41
CA LYS A 9 17.08 40.33 62.93
C LYS A 9 16.09 39.57 62.04
N ASN A 10 14.79 39.72 62.31
CA ASN A 10 13.77 39.06 61.52
C ASN A 10 13.50 39.75 60.17
N ILE A 11 13.77 41.06 60.04
CA ILE A 11 13.62 41.81 58.77
C ILE A 11 14.81 41.50 57.84
N CYS A 12 16.04 41.42 58.35
CA CYS A 12 17.20 41.01 57.55
C CYS A 12 17.09 39.55 57.06
N PHE A 13 16.59 38.64 57.89
CA PHE A 13 16.42 37.23 57.49
C PHE A 13 15.31 37.07 56.45
N LYS A 14 14.20 37.82 56.56
CA LYS A 14 13.16 37.83 55.51
C LYS A 14 13.60 38.49 54.21
N LEU A 15 14.44 39.53 54.25
CA LEU A 15 14.99 40.14 53.05
C LEU A 15 16.04 39.26 52.37
N ILE A 16 16.86 38.53 53.13
CA ILE A 16 17.83 37.55 52.59
C ILE A 16 17.11 36.33 51.98
N CYS A 17 16.04 35.84 52.62
CA CYS A 17 15.22 34.80 52.01
C CYS A 17 14.43 35.24 50.79
N LEU A 18 14.00 36.52 50.72
CA LEU A 18 13.35 37.07 49.51
C LEU A 18 14.34 37.27 48.36
N PHE A 19 15.58 37.64 48.67
CA PHE A 19 16.65 37.79 47.64
C PHE A 19 17.23 36.46 47.20
N ALA A 20 17.22 35.41 48.05
CA ALA A 20 17.58 34.03 47.66
C ALA A 20 16.50 33.34 46.80
N LEU A 21 15.22 33.79 46.89
CA LEU A 21 14.13 33.26 46.05
C LEU A 21 14.09 33.91 44.64
N THR A 22 14.74 35.07 44.46
CA THR A 22 14.78 35.76 43.15
C THR A 22 15.97 35.39 42.30
N THR A 23 16.91 34.57 42.79
CA THR A 23 18.04 34.04 42.03
C THR A 23 17.81 32.58 41.54
N LEU A 24 16.56 32.06 41.61
CA LEU A 24 16.20 30.93 40.76
C LEU A 24 16.18 31.45 39.33
N SER A 25 17.32 31.34 38.70
CA SER A 25 17.54 31.60 37.28
C SER A 25 16.48 30.81 36.52
N PHE A 26 15.52 31.50 35.95
CA PHE A 26 14.78 31.00 34.83
C PHE A 26 15.83 30.74 33.73
N ASN A 27 16.34 29.54 33.65
CA ASN A 27 16.90 29.06 32.42
C ASN A 27 15.75 29.01 31.42
N PHE A 28 15.51 30.16 30.74
CA PHE A 28 14.83 30.14 29.47
C PHE A 28 15.74 29.30 28.57
N SER A 29 15.43 28.02 28.44
CA SER A 29 15.89 27.24 27.32
C SER A 29 15.33 27.99 26.10
N SER A 30 16.16 28.79 25.45
CA SER A 30 15.85 29.37 24.17
C SER A 30 15.66 28.16 23.25
N ALA A 31 14.41 27.79 23.01
CA ALA A 31 14.09 26.87 21.92
C ALA A 31 14.69 27.53 20.68
N ALA A 32 15.67 26.92 20.05
CA ALA A 32 16.23 27.42 18.80
C ALA A 32 15.08 27.57 17.80
N GLU A 33 14.98 28.72 17.15
CA GLU A 33 13.96 28.91 16.12
C GLU A 33 14.11 27.82 15.05
N PRO A 34 12.98 27.24 14.59
CA PRO A 34 13.04 26.18 13.58
C PRO A 34 13.68 26.70 12.30
N LYS A 35 14.60 25.95 11.73
CA LYS A 35 15.24 26.30 10.46
C LYS A 35 14.24 26.24 9.31
N ARG A 36 14.22 27.27 8.49
CA ARG A 36 13.32 27.41 7.35
C ARG A 36 14.02 27.03 6.05
N ILE A 37 13.42 26.12 5.27
CA ILE A 37 13.95 25.67 3.97
C ILE A 37 13.01 26.12 2.86
N ALA A 38 13.54 26.82 1.86
CA ALA A 38 12.89 27.02 0.58
C ALA A 38 13.28 25.89 -0.37
N LEU A 39 12.31 25.05 -0.76
CA LEU A 39 12.51 24.00 -1.74
C LEU A 39 12.06 24.50 -3.11
N LEU A 40 13.00 24.73 -4.04
CA LEU A 40 12.66 25.17 -5.39
C LEU A 40 12.34 23.98 -6.30
N PRO A 41 11.50 24.16 -7.33
CA PRO A 41 11.18 23.12 -8.29
C PRO A 41 12.43 22.60 -8.98
N PHE A 42 12.60 21.26 -8.99
CA PHE A 42 13.72 20.62 -9.70
C PHE A 42 13.53 20.75 -11.21
N LYS A 43 14.59 21.11 -11.92
CA LYS A 43 14.58 21.14 -13.39
C LYS A 43 14.54 19.72 -13.92
N ILE A 44 13.58 19.41 -14.78
CA ILE A 44 13.50 18.10 -15.44
C ILE A 44 14.09 18.23 -16.85
N ASN A 45 15.18 17.50 -17.08
CA ASN A 45 15.83 17.37 -18.37
C ASN A 45 15.50 15.97 -18.95
N ALA A 46 14.45 15.87 -19.74
CA ALA A 46 13.99 14.61 -20.34
C ALA A 46 13.45 14.86 -21.74
N GLU A 47 13.52 13.85 -22.62
CA GLU A 47 12.93 13.91 -23.96
C GLU A 47 11.40 13.98 -23.94
N LYS A 48 10.78 13.55 -22.84
CA LYS A 48 9.33 13.51 -22.63
C LYS A 48 8.92 14.41 -21.47
N ASP A 49 7.68 14.90 -21.53
CA ASP A 49 7.10 15.63 -20.41
C ASP A 49 7.02 14.72 -19.16
N MET A 50 7.81 15.08 -18.15
CA MET A 50 7.87 14.43 -16.85
C MET A 50 7.61 15.44 -15.71
N THR A 51 6.83 16.46 -15.97
CA THR A 51 6.47 17.51 -14.98
C THR A 51 5.89 16.92 -13.69
N PHE A 52 5.23 15.77 -13.78
CA PHE A 52 4.73 15.04 -12.60
C PHE A 52 5.84 14.64 -11.61
N LEU A 53 7.07 14.37 -12.11
CA LEU A 53 8.21 14.05 -11.23
C LEU A 53 8.64 15.27 -10.41
N GLN A 54 8.58 16.46 -10.99
CA GLN A 54 8.92 17.70 -10.29
C GLN A 54 8.04 17.88 -9.05
N ASN A 55 6.74 17.69 -9.20
CA ASN A 55 5.78 17.75 -8.11
C ASN A 55 6.03 16.66 -7.06
N GLY A 56 6.25 15.41 -7.51
CA GLY A 56 6.55 14.28 -6.63
C GLY A 56 7.84 14.48 -5.82
N ILE A 57 8.92 14.98 -6.45
CA ILE A 57 10.18 15.29 -5.76
C ILE A 57 9.97 16.36 -4.70
N PHE A 58 9.23 17.42 -5.02
CA PHE A 58 8.91 18.47 -4.07
C PHE A 58 8.19 17.93 -2.83
N ASP A 59 7.12 17.16 -3.03
CA ASP A 59 6.30 16.61 -1.93
C ASP A 59 7.10 15.60 -1.08
N MET A 60 7.91 14.78 -1.74
CA MET A 60 8.78 13.81 -1.06
C MET A 60 9.85 14.50 -0.22
N LEU A 61 10.56 15.49 -0.75
CA LEU A 61 11.58 16.22 -0.01
C LEU A 61 10.96 17.04 1.12
N THR A 62 9.81 17.68 0.89
CA THR A 62 9.05 18.40 1.93
C THR A 62 8.76 17.48 3.11
N SER A 63 8.18 16.30 2.86
CA SER A 63 7.83 15.35 3.93
C SER A 63 9.05 14.82 4.70
N ARG A 64 10.22 14.66 4.05
CA ARG A 64 11.41 14.07 4.66
C ARG A 64 12.33 15.07 5.35
N LEU A 65 12.27 16.33 4.95
CA LEU A 65 13.08 17.39 5.56
C LEU A 65 12.34 18.09 6.69
N SER A 66 11.01 18.13 6.66
CA SER A 66 10.19 18.73 7.72
C SER A 66 10.33 17.94 9.03
N LYS A 67 10.49 18.67 10.14
CA LYS A 67 10.45 18.11 11.49
C LYS A 67 9.89 19.15 12.45
N GLU A 68 8.84 18.80 13.15
CA GLU A 68 8.17 19.70 14.08
C GLU A 68 9.14 20.31 15.10
N GLY A 69 9.09 21.63 15.24
CA GLY A 69 9.96 22.40 16.14
C GLY A 69 11.43 22.54 15.72
N GLU A 70 11.89 21.88 14.64
CA GLU A 70 13.29 21.94 14.21
C GLU A 70 13.46 22.46 12.77
N VAL A 71 12.63 21.99 11.82
CA VAL A 71 12.72 22.36 10.40
C VAL A 71 11.36 22.54 9.80
N VAL A 72 11.14 23.70 9.18
CA VAL A 72 9.92 24.06 8.45
C VAL A 72 10.26 24.23 6.97
N VAL A 73 9.62 23.44 6.11
CA VAL A 73 9.70 23.65 4.67
C VAL A 73 8.64 24.65 4.23
N ILE A 74 9.05 25.68 3.51
CA ILE A 74 8.19 26.77 3.02
C ILE A 74 7.20 26.21 2.01
N SER A 75 5.96 26.67 2.05
CA SER A 75 4.89 26.16 1.20
C SER A 75 5.20 26.36 -0.30
N ARG A 76 4.74 25.41 -1.13
CA ARG A 76 4.91 25.48 -2.59
C ARG A 76 4.36 26.80 -3.17
N GLN A 77 3.21 27.28 -2.68
CA GLN A 77 2.57 28.48 -3.17
C GLN A 77 3.41 29.72 -2.92
N GLU A 78 4.07 29.83 -1.76
CA GLU A 78 4.98 30.94 -1.44
C GLU A 78 6.22 30.89 -2.34
N VAL A 79 6.79 29.68 -2.55
CA VAL A 79 7.95 29.48 -3.43
C VAL A 79 7.62 29.85 -4.87
N GLU A 80 6.51 29.38 -5.42
CA GLU A 80 6.06 29.72 -6.78
C GLU A 80 5.83 31.21 -6.95
N SER A 81 5.24 31.88 -5.95
CA SER A 81 5.04 33.35 -5.96
C SER A 81 6.36 34.08 -5.99
N ALA A 82 7.37 33.65 -5.23
CA ALA A 82 8.69 34.27 -5.21
C ALA A 82 9.45 34.03 -6.53
N ILE A 83 9.33 32.86 -7.14
CA ILE A 83 9.92 32.53 -8.46
C ILE A 83 9.30 33.43 -9.55
N ASN A 84 7.98 33.57 -9.56
CA ASN A 84 7.27 34.43 -10.51
C ASN A 84 7.69 35.89 -10.37
N ALA A 85 7.95 36.38 -9.15
CA ALA A 85 8.41 37.73 -8.90
C ALA A 85 9.82 38.04 -9.46
N VAL A 86 10.66 37.01 -9.66
CA VAL A 86 11.99 37.14 -10.29
C VAL A 86 12.00 36.81 -11.77
N GLY A 87 10.84 36.58 -12.40
CA GLY A 87 10.68 36.40 -13.85
C GLY A 87 10.75 34.95 -14.33
N SER A 88 10.48 33.97 -13.47
CA SER A 88 10.41 32.50 -13.82
C SER A 88 11.60 32.01 -14.66
N PRO A 89 12.81 32.02 -14.13
CA PRO A 89 14.01 31.69 -14.87
C PRO A 89 14.06 30.20 -15.27
N ASP A 90 14.53 29.88 -16.48
CA ASP A 90 14.67 28.50 -16.97
C ASP A 90 15.68 27.67 -16.17
N THR A 91 16.63 28.33 -15.48
CA THR A 91 17.64 27.68 -14.65
C THR A 91 17.86 28.48 -13.38
N VAL A 92 17.99 27.77 -12.26
CA VAL A 92 18.32 28.35 -10.96
C VAL A 92 19.80 28.06 -10.68
N ASP A 93 20.59 29.11 -10.53
CA ASP A 93 21.96 29.05 -10.00
C ASP A 93 21.99 29.36 -8.50
N GLU A 94 23.17 29.26 -7.87
CA GLU A 94 23.34 29.50 -6.44
C GLU A 94 23.01 30.92 -6.03
N SER A 95 23.33 31.91 -6.87
CA SER A 95 23.04 33.33 -6.60
C SER A 95 21.54 33.61 -6.58
N LEU A 96 20.83 33.09 -7.57
CA LEU A 96 19.38 33.22 -7.67
C LEU A 96 18.66 32.43 -6.57
N ALA A 97 19.15 31.21 -6.23
CA ALA A 97 18.62 30.43 -5.12
C ALA A 97 18.72 31.16 -3.78
N ARG A 98 19.87 31.84 -3.49
CA ARG A 98 20.03 32.66 -2.31
C ARG A 98 19.08 33.88 -2.33
N LYS A 99 18.92 34.52 -3.47
CA LYS A 99 18.02 35.68 -3.63
C LYS A 99 16.56 35.30 -3.34
N ILE A 100 16.10 34.16 -3.91
CA ILE A 100 14.73 33.66 -3.67
C ILE A 100 14.57 33.27 -2.20
N GLY A 101 15.55 32.55 -1.62
CA GLY A 101 15.55 32.18 -0.21
C GLY A 101 15.47 33.38 0.72
N SER A 102 16.24 34.43 0.44
CA SER A 102 16.20 35.69 1.21
C SER A 102 14.81 36.35 1.14
N GLN A 103 14.17 36.38 -0.02
CA GLN A 103 12.80 36.91 -0.16
C GLN A 103 11.77 36.14 0.64
N LEU A 104 11.99 34.82 0.80
CA LEU A 104 11.11 33.92 1.56
C LEU A 104 11.44 33.87 3.05
N GLY A 105 12.51 34.56 3.49
CA GLY A 105 13.00 34.44 4.86
C GLY A 105 13.43 33.03 5.22
N ALA A 106 14.02 32.30 4.27
CA ALA A 106 14.56 30.98 4.47
C ALA A 106 15.99 31.03 5.01
N ASP A 107 16.39 30.05 5.84
CA ASP A 107 17.80 29.84 6.23
C ASP A 107 18.54 29.11 5.11
N TYR A 108 17.88 28.18 4.44
CA TYR A 108 18.46 27.37 3.37
C TYR A 108 17.54 27.34 2.14
N THR A 109 18.17 27.23 0.96
CA THR A 109 17.44 26.99 -0.30
C THR A 109 17.96 25.73 -0.95
N LEU A 110 17.06 24.77 -1.22
CA LEU A 110 17.33 23.51 -1.91
C LEU A 110 16.79 23.60 -3.33
N PHE A 111 17.63 23.29 -4.31
CA PHE A 111 17.28 23.24 -5.74
C PHE A 111 18.08 22.17 -6.44
N GLY A 112 17.68 21.81 -7.66
CA GLY A 112 18.38 20.74 -8.36
C GLY A 112 17.82 20.44 -9.74
N SER A 113 18.30 19.35 -10.30
CA SER A 113 17.83 18.83 -11.59
C SER A 113 17.69 17.31 -11.56
N LEU A 114 16.81 16.81 -12.43
CA LEU A 114 16.66 15.40 -12.74
C LEU A 114 16.87 15.26 -14.25
N THR A 115 17.89 14.49 -14.65
CA THR A 115 18.24 14.25 -16.05
C THR A 115 17.94 12.80 -16.40
N VAL A 116 17.14 12.59 -17.44
CA VAL A 116 16.72 11.28 -17.94
C VAL A 116 17.35 11.03 -19.30
N LEU A 117 18.20 10.00 -19.40
CA LEU A 117 18.86 9.56 -20.63
C LEU A 117 18.55 8.09 -20.85
N GLY A 118 17.56 7.81 -21.70
CA GLY A 118 17.03 6.44 -21.86
C GLY A 118 16.45 5.92 -20.55
N ASN A 119 17.00 4.84 -20.01
CA ASN A 119 16.60 4.27 -18.72
C ASN A 119 17.40 4.82 -17.52
N ASN A 120 18.50 5.54 -17.78
CA ASN A 120 19.33 6.09 -16.72
C ASN A 120 18.81 7.45 -16.27
N ILE A 121 18.75 7.64 -14.96
CA ILE A 121 18.26 8.86 -14.33
C ILE A 121 19.33 9.37 -13.36
N SER A 122 19.78 10.61 -13.56
CA SER A 122 20.64 11.32 -12.60
C SER A 122 19.82 12.34 -11.83
N ILE A 123 20.02 12.40 -10.53
CA ILE A 123 19.42 13.37 -9.62
C ILE A 123 20.55 14.17 -9.01
N ASP A 124 20.53 15.47 -9.24
CA ASP A 124 21.49 16.41 -8.69
C ASP A 124 20.75 17.43 -7.82
N ALA A 125 21.14 17.55 -6.56
CA ALA A 125 20.55 18.46 -5.59
C ALA A 125 21.63 19.32 -4.96
N LYS A 126 21.34 20.61 -4.79
CA LYS A 126 22.21 21.57 -4.10
C LYS A 126 21.43 22.28 -3.02
N ILE A 127 22.02 22.41 -1.84
CA ILE A 127 21.51 23.23 -0.76
C ILE A 127 22.47 24.38 -0.47
N VAL A 128 21.96 25.59 -0.48
CA VAL A 128 22.73 26.81 -0.18
C VAL A 128 22.24 27.44 1.11
N ASP A 129 23.16 27.88 1.91
CA ASP A 129 22.92 28.77 3.03
C ASP A 129 22.58 30.16 2.48
N VAL A 130 21.43 30.72 2.83
CA VAL A 130 20.96 31.99 2.30
C VAL A 130 21.85 33.14 2.73
N THR A 131 22.44 33.09 3.94
CA THR A 131 23.39 34.10 4.44
C THR A 131 24.76 33.98 3.78
N GLY A 132 25.10 32.83 3.23
CA GLY A 132 26.39 32.54 2.61
C GLY A 132 27.51 32.25 3.59
N GLU A 133 27.20 32.01 4.87
CA GLU A 133 28.17 31.70 5.91
C GLU A 133 28.76 30.30 5.76
N THR A 134 27.98 29.36 5.21
CA THR A 134 28.41 27.99 4.96
C THR A 134 28.53 27.70 3.46
N PRO A 135 29.51 26.86 3.05
CA PRO A 135 29.64 26.44 1.66
C PRO A 135 28.42 25.69 1.15
N THR A 136 28.14 25.81 -0.16
CA THR A 136 27.10 25.03 -0.83
C THR A 136 27.40 23.55 -0.70
N ALA A 137 26.44 22.77 -0.22
CA ALA A 137 26.49 21.32 -0.24
C ALA A 137 25.80 20.75 -1.49
N SER A 138 26.46 19.79 -2.14
CA SER A 138 25.93 19.13 -3.33
C SER A 138 25.74 17.64 -3.06
N PHE A 139 24.61 17.12 -3.53
CA PHE A 139 24.23 15.70 -3.40
C PHE A 139 23.85 15.20 -4.79
N PHE A 140 24.29 14.02 -5.14
CA PHE A 140 23.93 13.38 -6.40
C PHE A 140 23.70 11.90 -6.20
N ASP A 141 22.82 11.34 -7.02
CA ASP A 141 22.58 9.92 -7.07
C ASP A 141 22.07 9.51 -8.46
N GLN A 142 22.17 8.23 -8.79
CA GLN A 142 21.76 7.70 -10.07
C GLN A 142 20.85 6.50 -9.90
N SER A 143 19.87 6.37 -10.79
CA SER A 143 18.96 5.23 -10.87
C SER A 143 18.95 4.68 -12.30
N GLN A 144 18.78 3.37 -12.43
CA GLN A 144 18.65 2.70 -13.74
C GLN A 144 17.20 2.66 -14.24
N ASP A 145 16.25 3.13 -13.42
CA ASP A 145 14.83 3.22 -13.76
C ASP A 145 14.11 4.30 -12.91
N LEU A 146 12.89 4.65 -13.34
CA LEU A 146 12.04 5.59 -12.60
C LEU A 146 11.62 5.09 -11.20
N GLY A 147 11.52 3.79 -11.01
CA GLY A 147 11.17 3.19 -9.71
C GLY A 147 12.25 3.43 -8.66
N GLY A 148 13.52 3.41 -9.06
CA GLY A 148 14.65 3.69 -8.18
C GLY A 148 14.78 5.15 -7.75
N VAL A 149 14.19 6.12 -8.48
CA VAL A 149 14.27 7.56 -8.17
C VAL A 149 13.79 7.85 -6.74
N ILE A 150 12.72 7.20 -6.30
CA ILE A 150 12.16 7.39 -4.94
C ILE A 150 13.18 7.02 -3.87
N SER A 151 13.85 5.88 -4.03
CA SER A 151 14.91 5.43 -3.12
C SER A 151 16.05 6.44 -3.09
N LYS A 152 16.43 7.00 -4.24
CA LYS A 152 17.50 7.98 -4.37
C LYS A 152 17.15 9.32 -3.74
N ILE A 153 15.91 9.79 -3.89
CA ILE A 153 15.40 10.98 -3.18
C ILE A 153 15.45 10.77 -1.65
N ASN A 154 15.12 9.57 -1.16
CA ASN A 154 15.24 9.23 0.26
C ASN A 154 16.71 9.32 0.74
N GLN A 155 17.66 8.79 -0.04
CA GLN A 155 19.07 8.85 0.27
C GLN A 155 19.58 10.30 0.32
N ILE A 156 19.21 11.11 -0.67
CA ILE A 156 19.55 12.54 -0.73
C ILE A 156 18.96 13.29 0.49
N ALA A 157 17.70 13.07 0.83
CA ALA A 157 17.08 13.70 2.01
C ALA A 157 17.77 13.29 3.31
N THR A 158 18.19 12.02 3.44
CA THR A 158 18.96 11.52 4.58
C THR A 158 20.33 12.19 4.66
N GLN A 159 21.03 12.33 3.54
CA GLN A 159 22.33 13.02 3.48
C GLN A 159 22.21 14.50 3.84
N ILE A 160 21.17 15.21 3.34
CA ILE A 160 20.88 16.60 3.69
C ILE A 160 20.64 16.71 5.20
N ASN A 161 19.80 15.84 5.78
CA ASN A 161 19.52 15.85 7.22
C ASN A 161 20.79 15.62 8.05
N ALA A 162 21.67 14.72 7.63
CA ALA A 162 22.94 14.44 8.33
C ALA A 162 23.93 15.62 8.20
N THR A 163 24.09 16.14 6.98
CA THR A 163 25.15 17.15 6.67
C THR A 163 24.76 18.54 7.17
N ILE A 164 23.52 18.95 7.00
CA ILE A 164 23.07 20.34 7.27
C ILE A 164 22.49 20.46 8.69
N PHE A 165 21.75 19.45 9.16
CA PHE A 165 21.05 19.52 10.44
C PHE A 165 21.67 18.65 11.53
N GLY A 166 22.83 18.02 11.26
CA GLY A 166 23.54 17.18 12.23
C GLY A 166 22.76 15.95 12.69
N ARG A 167 21.72 15.56 11.94
CA ARG A 167 20.82 14.45 12.25
C ARG A 167 21.44 13.17 11.73
N GLN A 168 22.06 12.38 12.61
CA GLN A 168 22.38 11.00 12.27
C GLN A 168 21.05 10.23 12.10
N ALA A 169 20.86 9.63 10.92
CA ALA A 169 19.86 8.61 10.78
C ALA A 169 20.18 7.53 11.83
N THR A 170 19.26 7.27 12.75
CA THR A 170 19.30 6.12 13.63
C THR A 170 19.02 4.88 12.78
N VAL A 171 19.99 4.49 11.97
CA VAL A 171 20.09 3.16 11.40
C VAL A 171 21.30 2.56 12.10
N ALA A 172 21.05 1.67 13.03
CA ALA A 172 22.07 0.84 13.64
C ALA A 172 22.69 -0.06 12.57
N GLN A 173 23.69 0.44 11.86
CA GLN A 173 24.61 -0.38 11.10
C GLN A 173 25.86 -0.60 11.96
N LYS A 174 25.91 -1.77 12.56
CA LYS A 174 27.11 -2.30 13.21
C LYS A 174 28.18 -2.49 12.13
N ALA A 175 29.16 -1.62 12.11
CA ALA A 175 30.31 -1.72 11.19
C ALA A 175 31.07 -3.02 11.46
N ALA A 176 31.15 -3.87 10.45
CA ALA A 176 32.13 -4.95 10.40
C ALA A 176 33.49 -4.41 9.89
N PRO A 177 34.64 -4.92 10.35
CA PRO A 177 35.96 -4.43 9.96
C PRO A 177 36.28 -4.76 8.49
N PRO A 178 37.16 -3.98 7.83
CA PRO A 178 37.42 -4.14 6.41
C PRO A 178 38.16 -5.44 6.12
N GLN A 179 37.55 -6.36 5.41
CA GLN A 179 38.19 -7.50 4.80
C GLN A 179 38.73 -7.13 3.42
N GLN A 180 39.96 -7.52 3.16
CA GLN A 180 40.72 -7.33 1.93
C GLN A 180 39.99 -7.98 0.74
N ALA A 181 40.00 -7.28 -0.39
CA ALA A 181 39.45 -7.74 -1.64
C ALA A 181 40.11 -9.03 -2.16
N PRO A 182 39.36 -10.07 -2.55
CA PRO A 182 39.89 -11.18 -3.31
C PRO A 182 40.00 -10.80 -4.79
N LYS A 183 41.07 -11.26 -5.42
CA LYS A 183 41.35 -11.13 -6.85
C LYS A 183 40.24 -11.73 -7.71
N MET A 184 39.91 -11.00 -8.76
CA MET A 184 39.05 -11.38 -9.84
C MET A 184 39.63 -12.59 -10.61
N GLU A 185 38.97 -13.74 -10.52
CA GLU A 185 39.12 -14.81 -11.51
C GLU A 185 37.89 -14.77 -12.43
N THR A 186 38.18 -14.77 -13.72
CA THR A 186 37.23 -14.72 -14.81
C THR A 186 36.40 -15.98 -14.85
N ALA A 187 35.08 -15.85 -14.63
CA ALA A 187 34.11 -16.93 -14.84
C ALA A 187 33.62 -16.95 -16.31
N PRO A 188 33.35 -18.14 -16.86
CA PRO A 188 32.90 -18.29 -18.25
C PRO A 188 31.49 -17.77 -18.44
N LYS A 189 31.26 -17.12 -19.59
CA LYS A 189 29.93 -16.77 -20.09
C LYS A 189 29.23 -18.03 -20.58
N ASP A 190 27.90 -18.04 -20.45
CA ASP A 190 26.92 -18.99 -20.98
C ASP A 190 26.51 -20.13 -20.04
N ASP A 191 25.45 -19.90 -19.26
CA ASP A 191 24.50 -20.95 -18.87
C ASP A 191 23.15 -20.43 -18.31
N ALA A 192 22.97 -19.11 -18.14
CA ALA A 192 21.75 -18.56 -17.52
C ALA A 192 20.56 -18.38 -18.48
N GLN A 193 20.77 -18.48 -19.78
CA GLN A 193 19.72 -18.29 -20.79
C GLN A 193 19.01 -19.59 -21.22
N THR A 194 19.60 -20.76 -20.96
CA THR A 194 19.07 -22.02 -21.46
C THR A 194 18.37 -22.90 -20.41
N HIS A 195 18.51 -22.61 -19.11
CA HIS A 195 17.93 -23.42 -18.06
C HIS A 195 17.38 -22.57 -16.90
N PRO A 196 16.17 -21.99 -17.05
CA PRO A 196 15.52 -21.21 -15.98
C PRO A 196 15.23 -22.01 -14.70
N GLU A 197 15.20 -23.34 -14.78
CA GLU A 197 15.04 -24.23 -13.63
C GLU A 197 16.26 -24.26 -12.68
N LYS A 198 17.43 -23.82 -13.15
CA LYS A 198 18.64 -23.73 -12.27
C LYS A 198 18.64 -22.54 -11.33
N LEU A 199 17.82 -21.52 -11.62
CA LEU A 199 17.62 -20.35 -10.74
C LEU A 199 16.76 -20.68 -9.51
N LEU A 200 16.06 -21.81 -9.50
CA LEU A 200 15.20 -22.26 -8.42
C LEU A 200 15.91 -23.16 -7.40
N LYS A 201 17.20 -23.48 -7.61
CA LYS A 201 18.01 -24.34 -6.68
C LYS A 201 18.95 -23.54 -5.78
N GLY A 202 18.57 -22.35 -5.36
CA GLY A 202 19.42 -21.52 -4.50
C GLY A 202 18.65 -20.90 -3.35
N SER A 203 18.50 -21.62 -2.30
CA SER A 203 18.61 -21.37 -0.88
C SER A 203 17.50 -22.01 -0.05
N SER A 204 17.70 -23.28 0.22
CA SER A 204 17.27 -23.85 1.50
C SER A 204 18.50 -23.86 2.42
N THR A 205 18.79 -22.77 3.08
CA THR A 205 19.64 -22.75 4.28
C THR A 205 18.91 -21.92 5.31
N GLY A 206 18.58 -22.62 6.40
CA GLY A 206 17.78 -22.08 7.47
C GLY A 206 18.36 -20.88 8.19
N GLY A 207 17.45 -20.13 8.78
CA GLY A 207 17.73 -19.20 9.87
C GLY A 207 18.08 -17.80 9.42
N GLU A 208 17.03 -17.01 9.24
CA GLU A 208 16.92 -15.60 9.61
C GLU A 208 15.57 -15.12 9.05
N GLY A 209 14.74 -14.49 9.89
CA GLY A 209 13.37 -14.12 9.59
C GLY A 209 13.23 -13.40 8.25
N SER A 210 12.13 -13.64 7.55
CA SER A 210 11.83 -13.03 6.25
C SER A 210 12.11 -11.52 6.29
N PRO A 211 12.97 -10.97 5.41
CA PRO A 211 13.30 -9.54 5.41
C PRO A 211 12.09 -8.65 5.05
N PHE A 212 10.93 -9.26 4.81
CA PHE A 212 9.71 -8.59 4.34
C PHE A 212 8.64 -8.40 5.41
N ILE A 213 8.86 -8.86 6.65
CA ILE A 213 7.89 -8.73 7.73
C ILE A 213 8.53 -7.99 8.90
N MET A 214 7.91 -6.88 9.32
CA MET A 214 8.23 -6.18 10.55
C MET A 214 7.19 -6.58 11.60
N MET A 215 7.68 -7.17 12.68
CA MET A 215 6.87 -7.50 13.87
C MET A 215 7.37 -6.66 15.04
N ASP A 216 6.51 -6.39 15.99
CA ASP A 216 6.95 -6.02 17.33
C ASP A 216 7.79 -7.17 17.90
N GLU A 217 8.86 -6.87 18.62
CA GLU A 217 9.99 -7.77 18.92
C GLU A 217 9.66 -9.09 19.65
N GLU A 218 8.39 -9.38 19.99
CA GLU A 218 8.00 -10.56 20.77
C GLU A 218 7.42 -11.74 19.96
N ASP A 219 7.06 -11.58 18.67
CA ASP A 219 6.37 -12.63 17.88
C ASP A 219 7.02 -12.92 16.50
N ALA A 220 8.32 -13.13 16.44
CA ALA A 220 9.02 -13.45 15.18
C ALA A 220 8.79 -14.91 14.74
N GLY A 221 7.72 -15.19 14.00
CA GLY A 221 7.33 -16.53 13.59
C GLY A 221 7.21 -16.82 12.08
N PHE A 222 7.38 -15.84 11.19
CA PHE A 222 7.25 -16.10 9.76
C PHE A 222 8.47 -16.84 9.20
N GLN A 223 8.26 -18.05 8.69
CA GLN A 223 9.36 -18.96 8.36
C GLN A 223 9.65 -19.08 6.86
N LYS A 224 8.69 -18.83 5.99
CA LYS A 224 8.86 -19.00 4.54
C LYS A 224 8.30 -17.80 3.75
N PHE A 225 9.07 -17.38 2.74
CA PHE A 225 8.62 -16.45 1.70
C PHE A 225 8.81 -17.09 0.34
N TRP A 226 7.78 -17.02 -0.50
CA TRP A 226 7.83 -17.52 -1.87
C TRP A 226 7.37 -16.43 -2.84
N ARG A 227 7.92 -16.44 -4.06
CA ARG A 227 7.55 -15.54 -5.14
C ARG A 227 7.54 -16.27 -6.47
N SER A 228 6.49 -16.05 -7.27
CA SER A 228 6.40 -16.60 -8.63
C SER A 228 7.36 -15.89 -9.60
N ALA A 229 7.59 -16.53 -10.76
CA ALA A 229 8.07 -15.79 -11.94
C ALA A 229 7.09 -14.67 -12.31
N SER A 230 7.57 -13.67 -13.05
CA SER A 230 6.73 -12.58 -13.53
C SER A 230 5.76 -13.06 -14.61
N PHE A 231 4.49 -12.74 -14.44
CA PHE A 231 3.46 -12.91 -15.46
C PHE A 231 3.43 -11.70 -16.39
N LYS A 232 3.20 -11.95 -17.68
CA LYS A 232 3.05 -10.90 -18.71
C LYS A 232 1.59 -10.41 -18.85
N HIS A 233 0.84 -10.47 -17.79
CA HIS A 233 -0.55 -9.98 -17.72
C HIS A 233 -0.83 -9.40 -16.34
N VAL A 234 -1.86 -8.57 -16.25
CA VAL A 234 -2.37 -8.07 -14.97
C VAL A 234 -3.21 -9.15 -14.32
N ILE A 235 -2.93 -9.45 -13.04
CA ILE A 235 -3.80 -10.28 -12.21
C ILE A 235 -4.82 -9.34 -11.55
N ASN A 236 -6.12 -9.57 -11.80
CA ASN A 236 -7.20 -8.77 -11.22
C ASN A 236 -7.83 -9.38 -9.97
N GLY A 237 -7.62 -10.67 -9.75
CA GLY A 237 -8.12 -11.37 -8.56
C GLY A 237 -7.37 -12.67 -8.34
N ILE A 238 -7.32 -13.11 -7.08
CA ILE A 238 -6.71 -14.36 -6.65
C ILE A 238 -7.55 -14.98 -5.53
N ALA A 239 -7.78 -16.29 -5.61
CA ALA A 239 -8.48 -17.07 -4.59
C ALA A 239 -7.91 -18.47 -4.51
N MET A 240 -8.21 -19.20 -3.45
CA MET A 240 -7.74 -20.58 -3.22
C MET A 240 -8.91 -21.48 -2.84
N GLY A 241 -8.84 -22.75 -3.24
CA GLY A 241 -9.79 -23.79 -2.87
C GLY A 241 -9.57 -25.05 -3.70
N ASP A 242 -10.13 -26.16 -3.24
CA ASP A 242 -10.15 -27.44 -3.97
C ASP A 242 -11.22 -27.37 -5.06
N VAL A 243 -10.81 -26.93 -6.26
CA VAL A 243 -11.76 -26.67 -7.36
C VAL A 243 -12.00 -27.88 -8.26
N ASP A 244 -11.20 -28.95 -8.16
CA ASP A 244 -11.38 -30.18 -8.93
C ASP A 244 -11.75 -31.39 -8.08
N GLY A 245 -11.92 -31.24 -6.75
CA GLY A 245 -12.40 -32.21 -5.81
C GLY A 245 -11.38 -33.32 -5.52
N ASP A 246 -10.07 -33.08 -5.71
CA ASP A 246 -9.03 -34.07 -5.48
C ASP A 246 -8.38 -34.01 -4.07
N GLY A 247 -8.86 -33.10 -3.23
CA GLY A 247 -8.40 -32.86 -1.87
C GLY A 247 -7.18 -31.94 -1.76
N LYS A 248 -6.75 -31.32 -2.86
CA LYS A 248 -5.67 -30.32 -2.88
C LYS A 248 -6.20 -28.95 -3.20
N ILE A 249 -5.48 -27.95 -2.73
CA ILE A 249 -5.85 -26.55 -2.91
C ILE A 249 -5.22 -26.01 -4.19
N GLU A 250 -6.05 -25.47 -5.07
CA GLU A 250 -5.63 -24.71 -6.23
C GLU A 250 -5.61 -23.22 -5.95
N THR A 251 -4.75 -22.53 -6.69
CA THR A 251 -4.72 -21.08 -6.79
C THR A 251 -5.42 -20.64 -8.06
N VAL A 252 -6.59 -20.04 -7.93
CA VAL A 252 -7.36 -19.49 -9.04
C VAL A 252 -6.98 -18.05 -9.26
N VAL A 253 -6.51 -17.73 -10.46
CA VAL A 253 -6.08 -16.40 -10.87
C VAL A 253 -7.00 -15.89 -11.97
N VAL A 254 -7.54 -14.69 -11.81
CA VAL A 254 -8.28 -14.01 -12.89
C VAL A 254 -7.47 -12.87 -13.47
N THR A 255 -7.38 -12.86 -14.78
CA THR A 255 -6.90 -11.73 -15.59
C THR A 255 -8.11 -10.94 -16.08
N PRO A 256 -7.96 -9.80 -16.76
CA PRO A 256 -9.11 -9.09 -17.31
C PRO A 256 -10.06 -9.94 -18.15
N ASN A 257 -9.56 -10.97 -18.83
CA ASN A 257 -10.34 -11.74 -19.80
C ASN A 257 -10.21 -13.26 -19.68
N SER A 258 -9.57 -13.78 -18.64
CA SER A 258 -9.41 -15.23 -18.47
C SER A 258 -9.35 -15.64 -16.99
N VAL A 259 -9.61 -16.93 -16.77
CA VAL A 259 -9.38 -17.65 -15.51
C VAL A 259 -8.28 -18.65 -15.75
N ILE A 260 -7.30 -18.70 -14.86
CA ILE A 260 -6.15 -19.61 -14.92
C ILE A 260 -6.05 -20.31 -13.57
N ILE A 261 -5.93 -21.62 -13.59
CA ILE A 261 -5.87 -22.45 -12.38
C ILE A 261 -4.47 -23.00 -12.24
N TYR A 262 -3.86 -22.72 -11.12
CA TYR A 262 -2.52 -23.19 -10.74
C TYR A 262 -2.61 -24.08 -9.51
N ARG A 263 -1.59 -24.89 -9.31
CA ARG A 263 -1.35 -25.63 -8.07
C ARG A 263 0.09 -25.42 -7.64
N SER A 264 0.30 -25.23 -6.36
CA SER A 264 1.62 -25.28 -5.73
C SER A 264 1.72 -26.57 -4.93
N GLU A 265 2.70 -27.39 -5.24
CA GLU A 265 2.91 -28.67 -4.57
C GLU A 265 4.39 -29.05 -4.65
N SER A 266 4.96 -29.51 -3.53
CA SER A 266 6.35 -29.97 -3.48
C SER A 266 7.35 -28.94 -4.04
N GLY A 267 7.12 -27.65 -3.79
CA GLY A 267 7.94 -26.54 -4.24
C GLY A 267 7.83 -26.20 -5.74
N ARG A 268 6.82 -26.75 -6.43
CA ARG A 268 6.54 -26.45 -7.82
C ARG A 268 5.20 -25.73 -7.94
N PHE A 269 5.22 -24.60 -8.63
CA PHE A 269 4.01 -23.87 -9.02
C PHE A 269 3.76 -24.07 -10.51
N TYR A 270 2.66 -24.70 -10.86
CA TYR A 270 2.36 -25.10 -12.24
C TYR A 270 0.89 -24.92 -12.58
N LYS A 271 0.59 -24.75 -13.87
CA LYS A 271 -0.77 -24.63 -14.37
C LYS A 271 -1.43 -26.03 -14.40
N VAL A 272 -2.57 -26.17 -13.75
CA VAL A 272 -3.35 -27.41 -13.70
C VAL A 272 -4.31 -27.49 -14.88
N GLN A 273 -4.90 -26.36 -15.26
CA GLN A 273 -5.91 -26.25 -16.31
C GLN A 273 -5.50 -25.22 -17.35
N GLU A 274 -5.82 -25.51 -18.62
CA GLU A 274 -5.71 -24.53 -19.70
C GLU A 274 -6.51 -23.26 -19.38
N GLU A 275 -6.03 -22.14 -19.90
CA GLU A 275 -6.64 -20.83 -19.69
C GLU A 275 -8.08 -20.80 -20.22
N ILE A 276 -9.04 -20.55 -19.31
CA ILE A 276 -10.45 -20.39 -19.66
C ILE A 276 -10.66 -18.95 -20.09
N LYS A 277 -10.81 -18.74 -21.40
CA LYS A 277 -11.00 -17.40 -21.99
C LYS A 277 -12.46 -17.06 -22.12
N GLU A 278 -12.80 -15.87 -21.66
CA GLU A 278 -14.12 -15.31 -21.93
C GLU A 278 -14.17 -14.73 -23.34
N GLY A 279 -15.16 -15.16 -24.11
CA GLY A 279 -15.47 -14.59 -25.44
C GLY A 279 -16.18 -13.25 -25.26
N GLY A 280 -15.57 -12.17 -25.72
CA GLY A 280 -16.20 -10.85 -25.72
C GLY A 280 -15.41 -9.79 -24.94
N ALA A 281 -16.00 -8.61 -24.79
CA ALA A 281 -15.38 -7.46 -24.11
C ALA A 281 -15.73 -7.44 -22.62
N GLN A 282 -15.63 -8.59 -21.92
CA GLN A 282 -15.81 -8.67 -20.47
C GLN A 282 -14.50 -8.35 -19.75
N ILE A 283 -14.60 -7.87 -18.51
CA ILE A 283 -13.45 -7.52 -17.67
C ILE A 283 -13.67 -8.11 -16.30
N ASN A 284 -12.96 -9.19 -15.97
CA ASN A 284 -12.97 -9.78 -14.64
C ASN A 284 -12.35 -8.81 -13.64
N ILE A 285 -12.99 -8.61 -12.50
CA ILE A 285 -12.57 -7.65 -11.46
C ILE A 285 -12.39 -8.28 -10.09
N GLY A 286 -12.75 -9.55 -9.91
CA GLY A 286 -12.56 -10.28 -8.65
C GLY A 286 -12.92 -11.74 -8.82
N VAL A 287 -12.44 -12.56 -7.90
CA VAL A 287 -12.71 -14.01 -7.83
C VAL A 287 -12.78 -14.45 -6.37
N ASP A 288 -13.69 -15.40 -6.10
CA ASP A 288 -13.79 -16.13 -4.85
C ASP A 288 -14.04 -17.60 -5.14
N VAL A 289 -13.64 -18.49 -4.23
CA VAL A 289 -13.77 -19.94 -4.38
C VAL A 289 -14.35 -20.54 -3.11
N ALA A 290 -15.41 -21.31 -3.22
CA ALA A 290 -15.99 -22.12 -2.15
C ALA A 290 -17.00 -23.12 -2.70
N ASP A 291 -17.19 -24.27 -2.03
CA ASP A 291 -18.29 -25.21 -2.28
C ASP A 291 -19.56 -24.70 -1.55
N ILE A 292 -20.37 -23.92 -2.23
CA ILE A 292 -21.59 -23.31 -1.67
C ILE A 292 -22.82 -24.17 -1.93
N ASN A 293 -22.79 -24.95 -3.00
CA ASN A 293 -23.88 -25.87 -3.31
C ASN A 293 -23.73 -27.25 -2.64
N GLU A 294 -22.64 -27.45 -1.87
CA GLU A 294 -22.34 -28.64 -1.06
C GLU A 294 -22.26 -29.94 -1.88
N ASN A 295 -21.77 -29.86 -3.13
CA ASN A 295 -21.64 -31.01 -4.00
C ASN A 295 -20.24 -31.66 -4.00
N GLY A 296 -19.28 -31.09 -3.23
CA GLY A 296 -17.91 -31.56 -3.07
C GLY A 296 -16.92 -30.96 -4.09
N TYR A 297 -17.34 -30.04 -4.95
CA TYR A 297 -16.50 -29.30 -5.88
C TYR A 297 -16.66 -27.80 -5.60
N ALA A 298 -15.58 -27.11 -5.26
CA ALA A 298 -15.68 -25.69 -5.01
C ALA A 298 -15.96 -24.92 -6.30
N GLU A 299 -16.98 -24.06 -6.26
CA GLU A 299 -17.28 -23.15 -7.34
C GLU A 299 -16.28 -22.00 -7.42
N ILE A 300 -16.04 -21.51 -8.62
CA ILE A 300 -15.24 -20.32 -8.90
C ILE A 300 -16.21 -19.18 -9.25
N PHE A 301 -16.43 -18.27 -8.31
CA PHE A 301 -17.28 -17.08 -8.46
C PHE A 301 -16.47 -15.95 -9.08
N VAL A 302 -16.71 -15.63 -10.34
CA VAL A 302 -16.01 -14.55 -11.04
C VAL A 302 -16.91 -13.31 -11.15
N THR A 303 -16.56 -12.25 -10.43
CA THR A 303 -17.19 -10.96 -10.62
C THR A 303 -16.59 -10.28 -11.85
N SER A 304 -17.44 -9.99 -12.85
CA SER A 304 -17.01 -9.47 -14.14
C SER A 304 -17.89 -8.30 -14.59
N LEU A 305 -17.27 -7.32 -15.24
CA LEU A 305 -17.94 -6.18 -15.88
C LEU A 305 -18.14 -6.46 -17.38
N ASN A 306 -19.16 -5.85 -17.97
CA ASN A 306 -19.26 -5.73 -19.42
C ASN A 306 -18.16 -4.82 -19.99
N GLY A 307 -17.92 -4.85 -21.28
CA GLY A 307 -16.87 -4.05 -21.93
C GLY A 307 -16.93 -2.54 -21.63
N PRO A 308 -18.12 -1.89 -21.69
CA PRO A 308 -18.27 -0.49 -21.32
C PRO A 308 -18.08 -0.19 -19.81
N ARG A 309 -17.96 -1.22 -18.94
CA ARG A 309 -17.87 -1.11 -17.49
C ARG A 309 -19.09 -0.47 -16.82
N THR A 310 -20.26 -0.60 -17.42
CA THR A 310 -21.53 0.01 -16.96
C THR A 310 -22.45 -0.97 -16.26
N SER A 311 -22.18 -2.27 -16.37
CA SER A 311 -22.97 -3.31 -15.70
C SER A 311 -22.12 -4.55 -15.46
N LEU A 312 -22.58 -5.41 -14.55
CA LEU A 312 -21.98 -6.72 -14.32
C LEU A 312 -22.38 -7.72 -15.43
N ALA A 313 -21.48 -8.66 -15.64
CA ALA A 313 -21.65 -9.88 -16.41
C ALA A 313 -20.90 -11.02 -15.70
N SER A 314 -21.14 -11.15 -14.39
CA SER A 314 -20.51 -12.15 -13.53
C SER A 314 -20.91 -13.57 -13.95
N TYR A 315 -20.07 -14.54 -13.61
CA TYR A 315 -20.34 -15.94 -13.93
C TYR A 315 -19.74 -16.85 -12.85
N VAL A 316 -20.21 -18.09 -12.80
CA VAL A 316 -19.72 -19.10 -11.88
C VAL A 316 -19.29 -20.32 -12.67
N LEU A 317 -18.05 -20.78 -12.43
CA LEU A 317 -17.51 -21.99 -13.01
C LEU A 317 -17.53 -23.10 -11.96
N GLU A 318 -17.78 -24.33 -12.40
CA GLU A 318 -17.69 -25.53 -11.59
C GLU A 318 -17.01 -26.64 -12.40
N TYR A 319 -16.24 -27.46 -11.71
CA TYR A 319 -15.59 -28.63 -12.31
C TYR A 319 -16.59 -29.78 -12.43
N ASN A 320 -16.82 -30.19 -13.67
CA ASN A 320 -17.68 -31.32 -13.97
C ASN A 320 -17.17 -32.05 -15.21
N ASP A 321 -17.25 -33.40 -15.25
CA ASP A 321 -16.80 -34.23 -16.37
C ASP A 321 -15.35 -33.91 -16.84
N LYS A 322 -14.44 -33.68 -15.89
CA LYS A 322 -13.01 -33.38 -16.14
C LYS A 322 -12.77 -32.01 -16.85
N ARG A 323 -13.68 -31.10 -16.72
CA ARG A 323 -13.55 -29.74 -17.28
C ARG A 323 -14.31 -28.72 -16.44
N PHE A 324 -13.88 -27.48 -16.50
CA PHE A 324 -14.64 -26.36 -15.92
C PHE A 324 -15.73 -25.91 -16.90
N SER A 325 -16.93 -25.73 -16.40
CA SER A 325 -18.08 -25.24 -17.17
C SER A 325 -18.83 -24.20 -16.38
N LYS A 326 -19.51 -23.30 -17.09
CA LYS A 326 -20.36 -22.30 -16.44
C LYS A 326 -21.64 -22.96 -15.94
N ILE A 327 -21.89 -22.83 -14.64
CA ILE A 327 -23.19 -23.15 -14.05
C ILE A 327 -24.08 -21.91 -13.96
N ILE A 328 -23.47 -20.71 -13.86
CA ILE A 328 -24.15 -19.39 -13.96
C ILE A 328 -23.42 -18.55 -15.01
N ASP A 329 -24.16 -17.82 -15.85
CA ASP A 329 -23.59 -16.93 -16.87
C ASP A 329 -24.33 -15.57 -16.87
N LYS A 330 -23.58 -14.49 -17.10
CA LYS A 330 -24.09 -13.09 -17.22
C LYS A 330 -24.92 -12.62 -16.03
N SER A 331 -24.55 -13.06 -14.83
CA SER A 331 -25.17 -12.62 -13.59
C SER A 331 -24.92 -11.13 -13.34
N ARG A 332 -25.90 -10.47 -12.72
CA ARG A 332 -25.81 -9.07 -12.29
C ARG A 332 -25.49 -8.91 -10.81
N TRP A 333 -24.97 -9.95 -10.19
CA TRP A 333 -24.56 -9.96 -8.80
C TRP A 333 -23.03 -9.77 -8.68
N TYR A 334 -22.60 -8.95 -7.73
CA TYR A 334 -21.27 -9.06 -7.13
C TYR A 334 -21.30 -10.28 -6.23
N TYR A 335 -20.21 -11.03 -6.18
CA TYR A 335 -20.04 -12.19 -5.33
C TYR A 335 -18.84 -12.00 -4.39
N ARG A 336 -18.99 -12.46 -3.15
CA ARG A 336 -17.93 -12.58 -2.15
C ARG A 336 -18.19 -13.81 -1.30
N VAL A 337 -17.13 -14.55 -1.00
CA VAL A 337 -17.18 -15.60 0.02
C VAL A 337 -16.66 -15.02 1.32
N ALA A 338 -17.37 -15.30 2.41
CA ALA A 338 -16.93 -15.03 3.78
C ALA A 338 -16.85 -16.37 4.52
N ASP A 339 -15.76 -16.61 5.22
CA ASP A 339 -15.60 -17.78 6.08
C ASP A 339 -16.01 -17.41 7.52
N LEU A 340 -17.02 -18.07 8.02
CA LEU A 340 -17.56 -17.83 9.36
C LEU A 340 -17.30 -19.05 10.26
N PRO A 341 -16.61 -18.90 11.41
CA PRO A 341 -16.23 -20.02 12.26
C PRO A 341 -17.39 -20.98 12.64
N ALA A 342 -18.60 -20.46 12.76
CA ALA A 342 -19.79 -21.25 13.13
C ALA A 342 -20.56 -21.85 11.94
N ARG A 343 -20.35 -21.34 10.71
CA ARG A 343 -21.16 -21.70 9.53
C ARG A 343 -20.31 -22.18 8.33
N GLY A 344 -18.98 -22.03 8.40
CA GLY A 344 -18.11 -22.23 7.26
C GLY A 344 -18.28 -21.14 6.20
N ASN A 345 -17.95 -21.47 4.96
CA ASN A 345 -18.06 -20.58 3.84
C ASN A 345 -19.52 -20.22 3.52
N ILE A 346 -19.81 -18.93 3.44
CA ILE A 346 -21.10 -18.42 2.95
C ILE A 346 -20.87 -17.54 1.72
N LEU A 347 -21.82 -17.54 0.81
CA LEU A 347 -21.82 -16.66 -0.35
C LEU A 347 -22.58 -15.38 -0.04
N LEU A 348 -21.93 -14.24 -0.14
CA LEU A 348 -22.54 -12.93 -0.11
C LEU A 348 -22.80 -12.43 -1.53
N GLY A 349 -23.95 -11.83 -1.75
CA GLY A 349 -24.34 -11.24 -3.02
C GLY A 349 -24.86 -9.81 -2.89
N GLN A 350 -24.46 -8.94 -3.83
CA GLN A 350 -25.00 -7.59 -3.97
C GLN A 350 -25.43 -7.37 -5.42
N TYR A 351 -26.69 -6.97 -5.63
CA TYR A 351 -27.19 -6.78 -6.98
C TYR A 351 -26.70 -5.47 -7.57
N HIS A 352 -26.21 -5.49 -8.81
CA HIS A 352 -25.73 -4.30 -9.49
C HIS A 352 -26.88 -3.42 -9.97
N ASN A 353 -27.00 -2.22 -9.41
CA ASN A 353 -27.91 -1.20 -9.89
C ASN A 353 -27.18 -0.29 -10.90
N VAL A 354 -27.76 -0.11 -12.10
CA VAL A 354 -27.14 0.68 -13.17
C VAL A 354 -27.00 2.17 -12.81
N LYS A 355 -27.91 2.72 -12.00
CA LYS A 355 -27.87 4.14 -11.59
C LYS A 355 -26.84 4.37 -10.48
N ASP A 356 -26.74 3.44 -9.55
CA ASP A 356 -25.80 3.51 -8.46
C ASP A 356 -25.27 2.09 -8.15
N PRO A 357 -24.07 1.74 -8.65
CA PRO A 357 -23.53 0.39 -8.51
C PRO A 357 -23.34 -0.08 -7.06
N PHE A 358 -23.33 0.83 -6.09
CA PHE A 358 -23.02 0.54 -4.68
C PHE A 358 -24.22 0.71 -3.74
N SER A 359 -25.41 1.03 -4.27
CA SER A 359 -26.58 1.36 -3.45
C SER A 359 -27.50 0.18 -3.13
N ALA A 360 -27.21 -1.02 -3.64
CA ALA A 360 -28.03 -2.19 -3.40
C ALA A 360 -27.70 -2.86 -2.06
N LYS A 361 -28.68 -3.59 -1.52
CA LYS A 361 -28.52 -4.39 -0.30
C LYS A 361 -27.60 -5.58 -0.54
N ILE A 362 -26.92 -6.01 0.51
CA ILE A 362 -26.12 -7.24 0.55
C ILE A 362 -26.98 -8.36 1.13
N TYR A 363 -26.85 -9.54 0.57
CA TYR A 363 -27.57 -10.74 1.00
C TYR A 363 -26.63 -11.91 1.21
N ASP A 364 -26.98 -12.76 2.16
CA ASP A 364 -26.54 -14.14 2.23
C ASP A 364 -27.26 -14.92 1.11
N MET A 365 -26.53 -15.64 0.27
CA MET A 365 -27.05 -16.30 -0.92
C MET A 365 -27.03 -17.79 -0.73
N ILE A 366 -28.07 -18.47 -1.18
CA ILE A 366 -28.15 -19.94 -1.17
C ILE A 366 -28.32 -20.49 -2.59
N TRP A 367 -27.83 -21.74 -2.78
CA TRP A 367 -28.07 -22.47 -4.01
C TRP A 367 -29.46 -23.10 -4.01
N GLN A 368 -30.32 -22.70 -4.92
CA GLN A 368 -31.66 -23.24 -5.05
C GLN A 368 -32.11 -23.23 -6.51
N ASN A 369 -32.70 -24.33 -7.00
CA ASN A 369 -33.21 -24.47 -8.36
C ASN A 369 -32.19 -24.10 -9.46
N SER A 370 -30.93 -24.50 -9.28
CA SER A 370 -29.82 -24.20 -10.19
C SER A 370 -29.50 -22.71 -10.33
N GLU A 371 -29.75 -21.92 -9.30
CA GLU A 371 -29.44 -20.50 -9.21
C GLU A 371 -28.98 -20.13 -7.79
N TYR A 372 -28.15 -19.08 -7.65
CA TYR A 372 -27.88 -18.43 -6.36
C TYR A 372 -28.93 -17.38 -6.10
N VAL A 373 -29.73 -17.57 -5.06
CA VAL A 373 -30.83 -16.69 -4.69
C VAL A 373 -30.58 -16.01 -3.34
N PRO A 374 -31.03 -14.74 -3.15
CA PRO A 374 -30.88 -14.06 -1.87
C PRO A 374 -31.80 -14.69 -0.82
N GLU A 375 -31.25 -14.98 0.36
CA GLU A 375 -32.01 -15.51 1.50
C GLU A 375 -32.16 -14.46 2.61
N ASN A 376 -31.06 -14.07 3.26
CA ASN A 376 -31.08 -13.15 4.38
C ASN A 376 -30.40 -11.82 4.03
N GLU A 377 -31.05 -10.69 4.34
CA GLU A 377 -30.47 -9.37 4.17
C GLU A 377 -29.42 -9.09 5.25
N ILE A 378 -28.20 -8.80 4.83
CA ILE A 378 -27.14 -8.28 5.70
C ILE A 378 -27.31 -6.77 5.81
N LYS A 379 -27.50 -6.29 7.04
CA LYS A 379 -27.66 -4.85 7.30
C LYS A 379 -26.32 -4.13 7.17
N THR A 380 -26.27 -3.17 6.28
CA THR A 380 -25.11 -2.30 6.04
C THR A 380 -25.58 -0.87 5.81
N ASP A 381 -24.69 0.08 5.76
CA ASP A 381 -25.02 1.40 5.28
C ASP A 381 -25.30 1.37 3.75
N ARG A 382 -25.88 2.44 3.22
CA ARG A 382 -26.35 2.50 1.82
C ARG A 382 -25.21 2.53 0.79
N GLU A 383 -23.98 2.80 1.21
CA GLU A 383 -22.85 3.04 0.33
C GLU A 383 -21.81 1.92 0.39
N THR A 384 -22.10 0.86 1.14
CA THR A 384 -21.24 -0.31 1.24
C THR A 384 -21.22 -1.09 -0.07
N ASN A 385 -20.04 -1.26 -0.66
CA ASN A 385 -19.85 -2.16 -1.80
C ASN A 385 -19.31 -3.51 -1.33
N LEU A 386 -19.93 -4.59 -1.82
CA LEU A 386 -19.60 -5.96 -1.42
C LEU A 386 -18.12 -6.33 -1.67
N LEU A 387 -17.48 -5.78 -2.71
CA LEU A 387 -16.09 -6.13 -2.99
C LEU A 387 -15.11 -5.70 -1.89
N GLY A 388 -15.50 -4.72 -1.08
CA GLY A 388 -14.74 -4.28 0.10
C GLY A 388 -15.48 -4.50 1.41
N PHE A 389 -16.30 -5.54 1.48
CA PHE A 389 -17.05 -5.90 2.67
C PHE A 389 -16.92 -7.40 2.98
N THR A 390 -16.88 -7.73 4.25
CA THR A 390 -16.92 -9.10 4.76
C THR A 390 -17.64 -9.15 6.13
N LEU A 391 -17.87 -10.34 6.61
CA LEU A 391 -18.39 -10.61 7.96
C LEU A 391 -17.34 -11.39 8.75
N GLY A 392 -17.30 -11.21 10.07
CA GLY A 392 -16.45 -11.98 10.94
C GLY A 392 -16.65 -11.67 12.43
N ASP A 393 -16.05 -12.48 13.29
CA ASP A 393 -16.02 -12.28 14.74
C ASP A 393 -14.83 -11.37 15.12
N VAL A 394 -14.86 -10.12 14.64
CA VAL A 394 -13.76 -9.17 14.80
C VAL A 394 -13.54 -8.72 16.25
N LEU A 395 -14.60 -8.75 17.06
CA LEU A 395 -14.52 -8.35 18.46
C LEU A 395 -14.09 -9.52 19.37
N ASN A 396 -13.95 -10.73 18.80
CA ASN A 396 -13.63 -11.97 19.51
C ASN A 396 -14.60 -12.28 20.66
N ASP A 397 -15.89 -11.93 20.46
CA ASP A 397 -16.99 -12.16 21.40
C ASP A 397 -18.04 -13.17 20.89
N ARG A 398 -17.73 -13.86 19.79
CA ARG A 398 -18.57 -14.81 19.05
C ARG A 398 -19.76 -14.19 18.33
N GLN A 399 -19.77 -12.87 18.16
CA GLN A 399 -20.77 -12.19 17.36
C GLN A 399 -20.20 -11.81 15.99
N GLN A 400 -21.01 -12.03 14.96
CA GLN A 400 -20.65 -11.65 13.61
C GLN A 400 -20.97 -10.18 13.41
N ILE A 401 -19.99 -9.39 13.00
CA ILE A 401 -20.15 -8.00 12.61
C ILE A 401 -19.64 -7.77 11.18
N GLY A 402 -20.10 -6.69 10.57
CA GLY A 402 -19.63 -6.26 9.26
C GLY A 402 -18.31 -5.52 9.35
N VAL A 403 -17.41 -5.83 8.42
CA VAL A 403 -16.20 -5.06 8.18
C VAL A 403 -16.22 -4.56 6.75
N GLY A 404 -16.14 -3.26 6.54
CA GLY A 404 -16.25 -2.68 5.21
C GLY A 404 -15.40 -1.44 5.03
N TYR A 405 -15.24 -1.02 3.76
CA TYR A 405 -14.67 0.29 3.46
C TYR A 405 -15.76 1.33 3.30
N ARG A 406 -15.50 2.50 3.86
CA ARG A 406 -16.20 3.74 3.50
C ARG A 406 -15.73 4.22 2.13
N GLN A 407 -16.46 5.17 1.52
CA GLN A 407 -16.09 5.76 0.22
C GLN A 407 -14.72 6.49 0.22
N ASP A 408 -14.27 6.90 1.39
CA ASP A 408 -12.99 7.60 1.58
C ASP A 408 -11.82 6.66 1.95
N ASP A 409 -11.99 5.35 1.72
CA ASP A 409 -11.02 4.29 1.96
C ASP A 409 -10.67 4.06 3.45
N HIS A 410 -11.52 4.52 4.41
CA HIS A 410 -11.40 4.13 5.82
C HIS A 410 -12.11 2.80 6.08
N ILE A 411 -11.54 1.96 6.95
CA ILE A 411 -12.21 0.74 7.41
C ILE A 411 -13.26 1.15 8.44
N GLN A 412 -14.45 0.56 8.34
CA GLN A 412 -15.53 0.68 9.32
C GLN A 412 -15.94 -0.68 9.85
N LEU A 413 -16.32 -0.72 11.13
CA LEU A 413 -17.00 -1.85 11.75
C LEU A 413 -18.48 -1.53 11.87
N ILE A 414 -19.34 -2.49 11.50
CA ILE A 414 -20.78 -2.32 11.39
C ILE A 414 -21.47 -3.40 12.23
N ASP A 415 -22.36 -3.00 13.13
CA ASP A 415 -23.12 -3.94 13.95
C ASP A 415 -24.19 -4.70 13.15
N SER A 416 -24.83 -5.68 13.78
CA SER A 416 -25.90 -6.48 13.17
C SER A 416 -27.14 -5.68 12.75
N ALA A 417 -27.30 -4.45 13.23
CA ALA A 417 -28.36 -3.52 12.83
C ALA A 417 -27.95 -2.65 11.62
N GLY A 418 -26.72 -2.75 11.14
CA GLY A 418 -26.18 -1.96 10.02
C GLY A 418 -25.67 -0.58 10.44
N LYS A 419 -25.40 -0.37 11.75
CA LYS A 419 -24.91 0.90 12.27
C LYS A 419 -23.39 0.84 12.42
N GLU A 420 -22.70 1.90 12.00
CA GLU A 420 -21.26 2.06 12.25
C GLU A 420 -20.97 2.11 13.76
N MET A 421 -20.08 1.23 14.19
CA MET A 421 -19.57 1.15 15.57
C MET A 421 -18.24 1.87 15.71
N TRP A 422 -17.39 1.78 14.70
CA TRP A 422 -16.03 2.31 14.70
C TRP A 422 -15.54 2.54 13.27
N GLN A 423 -14.60 3.48 13.12
CA GLN A 423 -13.87 3.68 11.88
C GLN A 423 -12.37 3.89 12.13
N SER A 424 -11.53 3.49 11.17
CA SER A 424 -10.08 3.68 11.24
C SER A 424 -9.70 5.15 11.11
N GLY A 425 -8.62 5.56 11.79
CA GLY A 425 -8.01 6.87 11.59
C GLY A 425 -7.23 6.98 10.29
N ASP A 426 -6.69 5.85 9.81
CA ASP A 426 -5.92 5.73 8.59
C ASP A 426 -6.78 5.20 7.44
N ARG A 427 -6.34 5.51 6.21
CA ARG A 427 -6.90 4.94 4.98
C ARG A 427 -6.21 3.65 4.62
N TYR A 428 -6.98 2.70 4.12
CA TYR A 428 -6.55 1.39 3.66
C TYR A 428 -7.03 1.13 2.23
N GLY A 429 -6.68 -0.03 1.68
CA GLY A 429 -7.10 -0.40 0.34
C GLY A 429 -6.33 0.33 -0.74
N GLY A 430 -7.07 0.96 -1.63
CA GLY A 430 -6.52 1.59 -2.84
C GLY A 430 -6.56 0.63 -4.04
N SER A 431 -7.47 0.88 -4.98
CA SER A 431 -7.67 0.03 -6.16
C SER A 431 -7.67 0.88 -7.42
N THR A 432 -7.22 0.31 -8.54
CA THR A 432 -7.34 0.90 -9.88
C THR A 432 -8.47 0.28 -10.69
N LEU A 433 -9.19 -0.71 -10.14
CA LEU A 433 -10.40 -1.26 -10.74
C LEU A 433 -11.57 -0.29 -10.55
N TYR A 434 -12.33 -0.06 -11.61
CA TYR A 434 -13.45 0.90 -11.58
C TYR A 434 -14.60 0.48 -12.49
N SER A 435 -15.81 0.93 -12.13
CA SER A 435 -16.95 1.04 -13.05
C SER A 435 -16.96 2.41 -13.72
N ALA A 436 -17.54 2.47 -14.92
CA ALA A 436 -17.80 3.73 -15.58
C ALA A 436 -18.88 4.50 -14.80
N GLY A 437 -18.54 5.72 -14.38
CA GLY A 437 -19.50 6.66 -13.79
C GLY A 437 -20.26 7.44 -14.85
N GLU A 438 -21.03 8.45 -14.41
CA GLU A 438 -21.76 9.34 -15.31
C GLU A 438 -20.80 10.11 -16.24
N LYS A 439 -21.23 10.29 -17.48
CA LYS A 439 -20.49 11.11 -18.46
C LYS A 439 -20.59 12.57 -18.04
N ASP A 440 -19.49 13.29 -18.14
CA ASP A 440 -19.49 14.75 -17.95
C ASP A 440 -20.33 15.41 -19.07
N ASP A 441 -21.35 16.19 -18.70
CA ASP A 441 -22.26 16.91 -19.62
C ASP A 441 -21.54 17.94 -20.52
N ARG A 442 -20.25 18.18 -20.32
CA ARG A 442 -19.45 19.15 -21.10
C ARG A 442 -18.93 18.63 -22.43
N GLY A 443 -19.48 17.53 -22.96
CA GLY A 443 -19.21 17.03 -24.31
C GLY A 443 -17.84 16.34 -24.49
N GLY A 444 -17.13 16.06 -23.40
CA GLY A 444 -15.88 15.28 -23.39
C GLY A 444 -16.14 13.82 -23.07
N ALA A 445 -15.34 12.91 -23.65
CA ALA A 445 -15.37 11.48 -23.37
C ALA A 445 -14.84 11.11 -21.96
N ILE A 446 -14.93 12.02 -20.99
CA ILE A 446 -14.39 11.80 -19.64
C ILE A 446 -15.48 11.12 -18.81
N VAL A 447 -15.30 9.83 -18.65
CA VAL A 447 -16.05 9.02 -17.69
C VAL A 447 -15.43 9.24 -16.31
N ASN A 448 -16.20 9.70 -15.32
CA ASN A 448 -15.76 9.75 -13.94
C ASN A 448 -15.67 8.30 -13.41
N PRO A 449 -14.48 7.74 -13.16
CA PRO A 449 -14.37 6.37 -12.67
C PRO A 449 -14.89 6.29 -11.23
N ARG A 450 -15.69 5.26 -10.94
CA ARG A 450 -16.03 4.86 -9.58
C ARG A 450 -15.18 3.66 -9.22
N TYR A 451 -14.15 3.88 -8.38
CA TYR A 451 -13.22 2.83 -8.00
C TYR A 451 -13.85 1.84 -7.04
N TYR A 452 -13.62 0.55 -7.28
CA TYR A 452 -14.02 -0.50 -6.37
C TYR A 452 -13.08 -0.55 -5.17
N PRO A 453 -13.60 -0.82 -3.97
CA PRO A 453 -12.76 -1.05 -2.80
C PRO A 453 -11.96 -2.35 -2.95
N MET A 454 -10.91 -2.48 -2.14
CA MET A 454 -10.11 -3.69 -2.01
C MET A 454 -10.84 -4.75 -1.19
N ARG A 455 -10.40 -6.01 -1.29
CA ARG A 455 -10.83 -7.09 -0.39
C ARG A 455 -10.48 -6.77 1.05
N LEU A 456 -11.33 -7.19 1.99
CA LEU A 456 -11.04 -7.37 3.41
C LEU A 456 -11.23 -8.84 3.75
N LEU A 457 -10.40 -9.39 4.62
CA LEU A 457 -10.54 -10.73 5.17
C LEU A 457 -10.62 -10.64 6.70
N VAL A 458 -11.31 -11.60 7.31
CA VAL A 458 -11.30 -11.85 8.75
C VAL A 458 -10.86 -13.29 8.94
N ALA A 459 -9.74 -13.51 9.60
CA ALA A 459 -9.16 -14.83 9.79
C ALA A 459 -8.29 -14.85 11.06
N ASP A 460 -8.16 -16.01 11.70
CA ASP A 460 -7.13 -16.27 12.69
C ASP A 460 -5.81 -16.51 11.95
N THR A 461 -4.89 -15.54 12.08
CA THR A 461 -3.62 -15.54 11.31
C THR A 461 -2.45 -16.14 12.07
N ASN A 462 -2.64 -16.52 13.33
CA ASN A 462 -1.58 -17.00 14.22
C ASN A 462 -1.97 -18.23 15.05
N GLY A 463 -3.18 -18.76 14.85
CA GLY A 463 -3.65 -19.98 15.50
C GLY A 463 -4.02 -19.80 17.00
N ASP A 464 -4.20 -18.57 17.50
CA ASP A 464 -4.55 -18.32 18.89
C ASP A 464 -6.07 -18.42 19.19
N GLY A 465 -6.87 -18.61 18.16
CA GLY A 465 -8.33 -18.71 18.24
C GLY A 465 -9.05 -17.38 18.21
N GLU A 466 -8.33 -16.26 18.13
CA GLU A 466 -8.88 -14.92 17.88
C GLU A 466 -8.75 -14.58 16.40
N THR A 467 -9.67 -13.81 15.87
CA THR A 467 -9.62 -13.41 14.45
C THR A 467 -9.13 -11.96 14.29
N GLU A 468 -8.36 -11.74 13.25
CA GLU A 468 -7.88 -10.44 12.83
C GLU A 468 -8.54 -9.99 11.54
N VAL A 469 -8.60 -8.67 11.35
CA VAL A 469 -8.93 -8.04 10.07
C VAL A 469 -7.65 -7.88 9.26
N ILE A 470 -7.60 -8.49 8.08
CA ILE A 470 -6.47 -8.36 7.17
C ILE A 470 -6.81 -7.32 6.12
N ALA A 471 -5.97 -6.32 6.00
CA ALA A 471 -6.16 -5.19 5.10
C ALA A 471 -4.89 -4.83 4.32
N VAL A 472 -5.06 -4.41 3.09
CA VAL A 472 -3.98 -3.87 2.25
C VAL A 472 -3.94 -2.36 2.38
N LYS A 473 -2.73 -1.80 2.35
CA LYS A 473 -2.49 -0.36 2.24
C LYS A 473 -1.63 -0.10 1.00
N ASN A 474 -2.26 0.32 -0.08
CA ASN A 474 -1.60 0.75 -1.32
C ASN A 474 -1.28 2.25 -1.23
N TYR A 475 -0.04 2.63 -1.53
CA TYR A 475 0.42 4.01 -1.43
C TYR A 475 0.35 4.71 -2.79
N GLU A 476 -0.48 5.73 -2.87
CA GLU A 476 -0.60 6.56 -4.08
C GLU A 476 0.66 7.39 -4.33
N LEU A 477 1.03 7.51 -5.61
CA LEU A 477 2.16 8.32 -6.04
C LEU A 477 1.89 9.84 -5.89
N ALA A 478 0.66 10.26 -6.13
CA ALA A 478 0.21 11.64 -5.99
C ALA A 478 -1.00 11.64 -5.05
N GLY A 479 -0.89 12.34 -3.92
CA GLY A 479 -1.99 12.46 -2.97
C GLY A 479 -3.31 12.83 -3.66
N MET A 480 -4.42 12.59 -2.99
CA MET A 480 -5.83 12.60 -3.41
C MET A 480 -6.34 13.71 -4.37
N LYS A 481 -5.50 14.62 -4.84
CA LYS A 481 -5.90 15.68 -5.79
C LYS A 481 -6.15 15.19 -7.22
N LEU A 482 -5.82 13.92 -7.51
CA LEU A 482 -6.05 13.28 -8.82
C LEU A 482 -7.01 12.08 -8.69
N GLU A 483 -8.19 12.29 -8.13
CA GLU A 483 -9.25 11.26 -7.98
C GLU A 483 -9.57 10.50 -9.28
N ARG A 484 -9.23 11.07 -10.44
CA ARG A 484 -9.46 10.47 -11.76
C ARG A 484 -8.36 9.51 -12.22
N PHE A 485 -7.18 9.49 -11.55
CA PHE A 485 -6.04 8.67 -11.98
C PHE A 485 -5.30 8.12 -10.75
N ARG A 486 -5.80 7.02 -10.21
CA ARG A 486 -5.12 6.30 -9.13
C ARG A 486 -3.90 5.57 -9.68
N LYS A 487 -2.73 5.83 -9.13
CA LYS A 487 -1.49 5.11 -9.39
C LYS A 487 -0.77 4.84 -8.08
N PHE A 488 -0.50 3.58 -7.84
CA PHE A 488 0.18 3.12 -6.63
C PHE A 488 1.61 2.67 -6.97
N THR A 489 2.54 2.85 -6.04
CA THR A 489 3.98 2.53 -6.25
C THR A 489 4.51 1.50 -5.30
N ASN A 490 3.92 1.39 -4.14
CA ASN A 490 4.24 0.37 -3.15
C ASN A 490 3.02 0.06 -2.30
N ALA A 491 3.08 -1.08 -1.61
CA ALA A 491 2.01 -1.57 -0.76
C ALA A 491 2.57 -2.34 0.43
N HIS A 492 1.73 -2.56 1.44
CA HIS A 492 1.94 -3.59 2.46
C HIS A 492 0.59 -4.15 2.91
N ILE A 493 0.63 -5.25 3.63
CA ILE A 493 -0.53 -5.89 4.26
C ILE A 493 -0.39 -5.70 5.76
N GLU A 494 -1.48 -5.37 6.43
CA GLU A 494 -1.59 -5.28 7.88
C GLU A 494 -2.60 -6.29 8.40
N SER A 495 -2.27 -6.92 9.53
CA SER A 495 -3.20 -7.64 10.39
C SER A 495 -3.58 -6.72 11.54
N LEU A 496 -4.87 -6.56 11.74
CA LEU A 496 -5.45 -5.63 12.71
C LEU A 496 -6.30 -6.42 13.69
N THR A 497 -6.05 -6.25 14.99
CA THR A 497 -6.81 -6.87 16.07
C THR A 497 -7.62 -5.82 16.84
N TRP A 498 -8.76 -6.24 17.40
CA TRP A 498 -9.59 -5.37 18.25
C TRP A 498 -9.01 -5.30 19.66
N ASP A 499 -8.64 -4.11 20.14
CA ASP A 499 -8.07 -3.88 21.47
C ASP A 499 -9.08 -3.35 22.51
N GLY A 500 -10.37 -3.34 22.16
CA GLY A 500 -11.45 -2.82 22.99
C GLY A 500 -11.80 -1.35 22.73
N LEU A 501 -10.95 -0.61 22.02
CA LEU A 501 -11.15 0.79 21.63
C LEU A 501 -11.15 0.98 20.10
N GLY A 502 -10.47 0.09 19.40
CA GLY A 502 -10.33 0.15 17.96
C GLY A 502 -9.53 -1.02 17.38
N LEU A 503 -9.35 -0.99 16.08
CA LEU A 503 -8.43 -1.90 15.40
C LEU A 503 -7.00 -1.36 15.50
N SER A 504 -6.12 -2.13 16.12
CA SER A 504 -4.70 -1.85 16.25
C SER A 504 -3.88 -2.82 15.42
N THR A 505 -2.75 -2.37 14.85
CA THR A 505 -1.88 -3.22 14.03
C THR A 505 -1.19 -4.27 14.91
N ARG A 506 -1.43 -5.55 14.63
CA ARG A 506 -0.74 -6.68 15.25
C ARG A 506 0.58 -6.97 14.54
N TRP A 507 0.53 -7.11 13.22
CA TRP A 507 1.70 -7.22 12.37
C TRP A 507 1.48 -6.56 11.01
N LYS A 508 2.57 -6.28 10.32
CA LYS A 508 2.54 -5.77 8.95
C LYS A 508 3.75 -6.26 8.15
N THR A 509 3.53 -6.47 6.86
CA THR A 509 4.62 -6.78 5.94
C THR A 509 5.48 -5.54 5.70
N ASN A 510 6.73 -5.72 5.29
CA ASN A 510 7.51 -4.64 4.71
C ASN A 510 6.85 -4.11 3.44
N LYS A 511 7.20 -2.87 3.06
CA LYS A 511 6.70 -2.29 1.82
C LYS A 511 7.20 -3.09 0.61
N ILE A 512 6.23 -3.56 -0.18
CA ILE A 512 6.42 -4.31 -1.41
C ILE A 512 6.43 -3.31 -2.56
N SER A 513 7.41 -3.40 -3.46
CA SER A 513 7.47 -2.59 -4.68
C SER A 513 6.38 -3.03 -5.67
N GLY A 514 5.62 -2.09 -6.21
CA GLY A 514 4.37 -2.32 -6.92
C GLY A 514 3.17 -2.11 -6.00
N PHE A 515 2.00 -2.56 -6.39
CA PHE A 515 0.81 -2.50 -5.54
C PHE A 515 0.09 -3.85 -5.52
N ILE A 516 -0.62 -4.11 -4.44
CA ILE A 516 -1.40 -5.34 -4.28
C ILE A 516 -2.76 -5.13 -4.92
N ARG A 517 -3.16 -6.06 -5.78
CA ARG A 517 -4.46 -6.04 -6.47
C ARG A 517 -5.51 -6.86 -5.75
N ASP A 518 -5.12 -8.02 -5.25
CA ASP A 518 -5.97 -8.93 -4.50
C ASP A 518 -5.10 -9.87 -3.67
N TYR A 519 -5.67 -10.54 -2.68
CA TYR A 519 -4.97 -11.44 -1.78
C TYR A 519 -5.94 -12.46 -1.20
N ALA A 520 -5.40 -13.59 -0.71
CA ALA A 520 -6.16 -14.66 -0.09
C ALA A 520 -5.33 -15.34 1.00
N ILE A 521 -6.00 -16.08 1.88
CA ILE A 521 -5.40 -16.89 2.94
C ILE A 521 -5.85 -18.35 2.75
N GLY A 522 -4.92 -19.30 2.86
CA GLY A 522 -5.17 -20.74 2.75
C GLY A 522 -3.89 -21.52 2.59
N ASP A 523 -3.98 -22.87 2.50
CA ASP A 523 -2.84 -23.78 2.30
C ASP A 523 -2.37 -23.71 0.83
N PHE A 524 -1.52 -22.74 0.53
CA PHE A 524 -1.08 -22.45 -0.84
C PHE A 524 -0.19 -23.52 -1.44
N ASP A 525 0.70 -24.12 -0.65
CA ASP A 525 1.68 -25.09 -1.14
C ASP A 525 1.33 -26.55 -0.79
N ASN A 526 0.14 -26.78 -0.25
CA ASN A 526 -0.42 -28.09 0.13
C ASN A 526 0.48 -28.82 1.15
N ASP A 527 1.09 -28.09 2.10
CA ASP A 527 1.91 -28.64 3.17
C ASP A 527 1.16 -28.75 4.52
N GLY A 528 -0.10 -28.31 4.55
CA GLY A 528 -0.99 -28.33 5.71
C GLY A 528 -0.87 -27.09 6.60
N LYS A 529 -0.11 -26.10 6.21
CA LYS A 529 -0.01 -24.81 6.87
C LYS A 529 -0.77 -23.74 6.09
N ILE A 530 -0.97 -22.60 6.71
CA ILE A 530 -1.72 -21.50 6.12
C ILE A 530 -0.77 -20.42 5.64
N GLU A 531 -0.92 -20.01 4.39
CA GLU A 531 -0.20 -18.90 3.79
C GLU A 531 -1.13 -17.73 3.48
N LEU A 532 -0.55 -16.54 3.57
CA LEU A 532 -1.09 -15.32 2.98
C LEU A 532 -0.48 -15.15 1.59
N ILE A 533 -1.31 -15.21 0.54
CA ILE A 533 -0.87 -14.96 -0.83
C ILE A 533 -1.37 -13.62 -1.34
N ALA A 534 -0.59 -12.96 -2.18
CA ALA A 534 -0.97 -11.68 -2.78
C ALA A 534 -0.55 -11.56 -4.25
N ALA A 535 -1.44 -10.98 -5.05
CA ALA A 535 -1.17 -10.60 -6.43
C ALA A 535 -0.60 -9.18 -6.47
N VAL A 536 0.69 -9.07 -6.78
CA VAL A 536 1.43 -7.80 -6.83
C VAL A 536 1.56 -7.34 -8.28
N ILE A 537 1.07 -6.15 -8.57
CA ILE A 537 1.18 -5.52 -9.88
C ILE A 537 2.38 -4.59 -9.89
N GLN A 538 3.33 -4.85 -10.77
CA GLN A 538 4.53 -4.03 -10.98
C GLN A 538 4.32 -3.03 -12.11
N ASP A 539 3.58 -3.41 -13.16
CA ASP A 539 3.21 -2.57 -14.28
C ASP A 539 1.84 -2.98 -14.83
N GLU A 540 0.94 -2.03 -15.06
CA GLU A 540 -0.38 -2.27 -15.67
C GLU A 540 -0.36 -2.24 -17.20
N GLY A 541 0.77 -1.94 -17.84
CA GLY A 541 0.88 -1.87 -19.31
C GLY A 541 0.15 -0.68 -19.95
N ARG A 542 -0.23 0.35 -19.19
CA ARG A 542 -1.07 1.46 -19.67
C ARG A 542 -0.32 2.68 -20.19
N THR A 543 0.99 2.62 -20.27
CA THR A 543 1.77 3.76 -20.79
C THR A 543 1.81 3.72 -22.32
N VAL A 544 1.77 4.89 -22.94
CA VAL A 544 1.79 5.12 -24.42
C VAL A 544 3.01 4.49 -25.14
N LEU A 545 3.97 4.00 -24.39
CA LEU A 545 5.09 3.20 -24.83
C LEU A 545 4.92 1.81 -24.22
N ILE A 546 4.52 0.89 -25.04
CA ILE A 546 4.56 -0.57 -25.03
C ILE A 546 5.37 -1.17 -23.85
N SER A 547 4.95 -0.94 -22.60
CA SER A 547 5.39 -1.78 -21.49
C SER A 547 4.43 -2.96 -21.40
N GLU A 548 4.96 -4.17 -21.45
CA GLU A 548 4.15 -5.36 -21.19
C GLU A 548 3.72 -5.31 -19.71
N PRO A 549 2.45 -5.64 -19.39
CA PRO A 549 2.00 -5.76 -18.01
C PRO A 549 2.89 -6.73 -17.24
N LYS A 550 3.16 -6.40 -15.98
CA LYS A 550 3.93 -7.27 -15.08
C LYS A 550 3.20 -7.46 -13.78
N SER A 551 2.98 -8.70 -13.41
CA SER A 551 2.49 -9.08 -12.08
C SER A 551 3.25 -10.28 -11.54
N THR A 552 3.25 -10.46 -10.22
CA THR A 552 3.80 -11.63 -9.52
C THR A 552 2.85 -12.03 -8.40
N ILE A 553 2.88 -13.30 -8.03
CA ILE A 553 2.25 -13.80 -6.80
C ILE A 553 3.36 -13.95 -5.77
N ILE A 554 3.08 -13.51 -4.56
CA ILE A 554 3.92 -13.72 -3.38
C ILE A 554 3.14 -14.52 -2.36
N ALA A 555 3.82 -15.32 -1.56
CA ALA A 555 3.24 -16.08 -0.46
C ALA A 555 4.10 -15.94 0.79
N TYR A 556 3.45 -15.82 1.95
CA TYR A 556 4.05 -15.79 3.28
C TYR A 556 3.41 -16.90 4.10
N GLU A 557 4.20 -17.81 4.66
CA GLU A 557 3.72 -18.79 5.66
C GLU A 557 3.34 -18.00 6.91
N LEU A 558 2.09 -18.12 7.35
CA LEU A 558 1.61 -17.48 8.58
C LEU A 558 2.07 -18.29 9.81
N PRO A 559 2.33 -17.63 10.96
CA PRO A 559 2.70 -18.34 12.17
C PRO A 559 1.52 -19.22 12.63
N SER A 560 1.82 -20.48 12.92
CA SER A 560 0.87 -21.47 13.45
C SER A 560 0.98 -21.57 14.97
#